data_4825e1210c1d95aad8ac9a61025fbbad
#
_entry.id   4825e1210c1d95aad8ac9a61025fbbad
#
_cell.length_a   1.000
_cell.length_b   1.000
_cell.length_c   1.000
_cell.angle_alpha   90.00
_cell.angle_beta   90.00
_cell.angle_gamma   90.00
#
_symmetry.space_group_name_H-M   'P 1'
#
loop_
_entity.id
_entity.type
_entity.pdbx_description
1 polymer ?
#
loop_
_entity_poly.entity_id
_entity_poly.type
_entity_poly.pdbx_seq_one_letter_code
_entity_poly.pdbx_strand_id
1 'polypeptide(L)'
;MMSLPPAFARTAVLAVVASTIASFGIDSAAVAQTPSTIGRVERLDDSLDDFLAADAKIEVLAAGFTWTEGPVWVPAQEDGQEDALLFSDIPRNTIYRWSESQGVELFLQPSGYTGNTYYGLEPGSNGLVLDAKGRLVMCEHGDRRVSVLTTDGGKQTIVDNYQGKRLNSPNDLVFDQTGNLYFTDPPYGLPERAEDKRRELDFCGVYRVSTSGEVTLLTDSIARPNGIGLSPDEKTLYVAQSDPQDPTWMAYPLKSDGTLGQRRVLGNASDAMQEFPGLPDGMAVHSKGTLFASGPGGIYVMNPDGKLLGRILTGGRTSNCTFDSDEKWLYMTADDKLCRIQIGH
;
A
#
# COMPACT_ATOMS: atom_id res chain seq x y z
N MET A 1 35.91 -49.71 41.17
CA MET A 1 36.82 -49.67 40.00
C MET A 1 36.25 -50.56 38.91
N MET A 2 35.50 -50.00 37.97
CA MET A 2 35.04 -50.73 36.78
C MET A 2 35.45 -49.89 35.57
N SER A 3 36.31 -50.47 34.75
CA SER A 3 36.91 -49.85 33.57
C SER A 3 35.90 -49.84 32.40
N LEU A 4 35.79 -48.73 31.74
CA LEU A 4 35.06 -48.54 30.46
C LEU A 4 35.94 -49.02 29.27
N PRO A 5 35.36 -49.63 28.24
CA PRO A 5 36.10 -50.03 27.04
C PRO A 5 36.25 -48.87 26.03
N PRO A 6 37.25 -48.94 25.11
CA PRO A 6 37.58 -47.85 24.21
C PRO A 6 36.62 -47.74 23.01
N ALA A 7 36.39 -46.51 22.58
CA ALA A 7 35.56 -46.10 21.40
C ALA A 7 36.31 -46.49 20.10
N PHE A 8 35.61 -47.19 19.19
CA PHE A 8 36.05 -47.46 17.83
C PHE A 8 35.75 -46.25 16.94
N ALA A 9 36.80 -45.62 16.39
CA ALA A 9 36.69 -44.64 15.33
C ALA A 9 36.34 -45.31 14.00
N ARG A 10 35.22 -44.98 13.41
CA ARG A 10 34.87 -45.33 12.03
C ARG A 10 35.26 -44.21 11.10
N THR A 11 36.27 -44.44 10.28
CA THR A 11 36.67 -43.57 9.17
C THR A 11 35.69 -43.76 8.02
N ALA A 12 34.91 -42.71 7.70
CA ALA A 12 34.07 -42.68 6.52
C ALA A 12 34.89 -42.16 5.34
N VAL A 13 35.09 -42.97 4.33
CA VAL A 13 35.69 -42.57 3.05
C VAL A 13 34.58 -41.96 2.21
N LEU A 14 34.66 -40.67 1.95
CA LEU A 14 33.76 -39.94 1.03
C LEU A 14 34.31 -40.11 -0.39
N ALA A 15 33.64 -40.90 -1.22
CA ALA A 15 33.91 -40.96 -2.66
C ALA A 15 33.25 -39.75 -3.34
N VAL A 16 34.06 -38.82 -3.85
CA VAL A 16 33.59 -37.70 -4.71
C VAL A 16 33.40 -38.23 -6.12
N VAL A 17 32.14 -38.38 -6.53
CA VAL A 17 31.79 -38.60 -7.95
C VAL A 17 31.67 -37.24 -8.61
N ALA A 18 32.64 -36.86 -9.41
CA ALA A 18 32.61 -35.67 -10.26
C ALA A 18 31.73 -35.95 -11.48
N SER A 19 30.48 -35.50 -11.46
CA SER A 19 29.61 -35.49 -12.65
C SER A 19 29.86 -34.18 -13.42
N THR A 20 30.52 -34.31 -14.56
CA THR A 20 30.63 -33.24 -15.55
C THR A 20 29.26 -33.01 -16.22
N ILE A 21 28.51 -32.00 -15.77
CA ILE A 21 27.34 -31.52 -16.47
C ILE A 21 27.83 -30.56 -17.56
N ALA A 22 27.69 -30.97 -18.81
CA ALA A 22 27.89 -30.10 -19.95
C ALA A 22 26.73 -29.07 -19.99
N SER A 23 27.03 -27.84 -19.64
CA SER A 23 26.09 -26.73 -19.77
C SER A 23 25.92 -26.38 -21.25
N PHE A 24 24.85 -26.84 -21.87
CA PHE A 24 24.37 -26.21 -23.09
C PHE A 24 23.80 -24.84 -22.73
N GLY A 25 24.58 -23.81 -22.96
CA GLY A 25 24.12 -22.44 -22.92
C GLY A 25 23.09 -22.23 -24.01
N ILE A 26 21.82 -22.21 -23.64
CA ILE A 26 20.78 -21.58 -24.47
C ILE A 26 20.88 -20.10 -24.13
N ASP A 27 21.58 -19.32 -24.97
CA ASP A 27 21.46 -17.87 -25.04
C ASP A 27 20.03 -17.56 -25.46
N SER A 28 19.12 -17.59 -24.50
CA SER A 28 17.80 -17.01 -24.63
C SER A 28 17.98 -15.51 -24.37
N ALA A 29 18.29 -14.75 -25.42
CA ALA A 29 18.09 -13.32 -25.39
C ALA A 29 16.61 -13.13 -25.03
N ALA A 30 16.32 -12.71 -23.81
CA ALA A 30 14.99 -12.32 -23.39
C ALA A 30 14.60 -11.13 -24.28
N VAL A 31 13.79 -11.39 -25.31
CA VAL A 31 13.12 -10.33 -26.05
C VAL A 31 12.24 -9.63 -25.02
N ALA A 32 12.60 -8.40 -24.66
CA ALA A 32 11.78 -7.57 -23.79
C ALA A 32 10.39 -7.49 -24.43
N GLN A 33 9.43 -8.22 -23.89
CA GLN A 33 8.05 -8.13 -24.33
C GLN A 33 7.55 -6.74 -23.95
N THR A 34 7.07 -5.98 -24.93
CA THR A 34 6.38 -4.71 -24.65
C THR A 34 5.27 -5.01 -23.65
N PRO A 35 5.20 -4.30 -22.50
CA PRO A 35 4.15 -4.52 -21.52
C PRO A 35 2.77 -4.42 -22.18
N SER A 36 1.85 -5.29 -21.79
CA SER A 36 0.46 -5.17 -22.22
C SER A 36 -0.15 -3.90 -21.63
N THR A 37 -0.97 -3.21 -22.40
CA THR A 37 -1.61 -1.96 -21.96
C THR A 37 -3.10 -2.19 -21.73
N ILE A 38 -3.67 -1.45 -20.78
CA ILE A 38 -5.09 -1.50 -20.44
C ILE A 38 -5.68 -0.09 -20.35
N GLY A 39 -6.99 -0.01 -20.32
CA GLY A 39 -7.70 1.21 -19.97
C GLY A 39 -7.45 2.41 -20.90
N ARG A 40 -7.60 3.60 -20.34
CA ARG A 40 -7.40 4.87 -21.05
C ARG A 40 -7.21 6.05 -20.09
N VAL A 41 -6.66 7.15 -20.57
CA VAL A 41 -6.66 8.44 -19.89
C VAL A 41 -7.83 9.28 -20.41
N GLU A 42 -8.64 9.80 -19.50
CA GLU A 42 -9.70 10.75 -19.79
C GLU A 42 -9.24 12.15 -19.36
N ARG A 43 -9.23 13.07 -20.30
CA ARG A 43 -8.77 14.44 -20.11
C ARG A 43 -9.98 15.34 -19.96
N LEU A 44 -10.06 16.06 -18.84
CA LEU A 44 -11.17 16.96 -18.50
C LEU A 44 -10.71 18.42 -18.42
N ASP A 45 -9.40 18.64 -18.27
CA ASP A 45 -8.78 19.95 -18.18
C ASP A 45 -7.36 19.90 -18.77
N ASP A 46 -6.94 20.98 -19.44
CA ASP A 46 -5.62 21.08 -20.07
C ASP A 46 -4.46 20.99 -19.05
N SER A 47 -4.71 21.35 -17.78
CA SER A 47 -3.69 21.20 -16.71
C SER A 47 -3.30 19.75 -16.42
N LEU A 48 -4.03 18.75 -16.94
CA LEU A 48 -3.59 17.36 -16.88
C LEU A 48 -2.31 17.12 -17.71
N ASP A 49 -2.09 17.93 -18.74
CA ASP A 49 -0.90 17.84 -19.60
C ASP A 49 0.41 18.17 -18.84
N ASP A 50 0.32 18.86 -17.70
CA ASP A 50 1.47 19.06 -16.80
C ASP A 50 1.95 17.76 -16.14
N PHE A 51 1.17 16.70 -16.22
CA PHE A 51 1.43 15.38 -15.60
C PHE A 51 1.47 14.23 -16.62
N LEU A 52 0.61 14.22 -17.62
CA LEU A 52 0.43 13.08 -18.52
C LEU A 52 0.57 13.47 -19.98
N ALA A 53 1.47 12.82 -20.70
CA ALA A 53 1.58 12.96 -22.16
C ALA A 53 0.27 12.58 -22.86
N ALA A 54 0.01 13.15 -24.04
CA ALA A 54 -1.22 12.93 -24.79
C ALA A 54 -1.44 11.44 -25.14
N ASP A 55 -0.36 10.69 -25.32
CA ASP A 55 -0.34 9.27 -25.66
C ASP A 55 0.03 8.34 -24.50
N ALA A 56 0.04 8.86 -23.25
CA ALA A 56 0.35 8.09 -22.06
C ALA A 56 -0.52 6.83 -21.96
N LYS A 57 0.10 5.70 -21.63
CA LYS A 57 -0.54 4.40 -21.59
C LYS A 57 -0.37 3.75 -20.21
N ILE A 58 -1.38 3.03 -19.80
CA ILE A 58 -1.34 2.23 -18.58
C ILE A 58 -0.72 0.88 -18.91
N GLU A 59 0.47 0.61 -18.39
CA GLU A 59 1.19 -0.65 -18.54
C GLU A 59 0.81 -1.62 -17.43
N VAL A 60 0.59 -2.90 -17.77
CA VAL A 60 0.42 -3.98 -16.81
C VAL A 60 1.79 -4.60 -16.55
N LEU A 61 2.28 -4.49 -15.33
CA LEU A 61 3.57 -5.04 -14.89
C LEU A 61 3.44 -6.49 -14.43
N ALA A 62 2.34 -6.80 -13.74
CA ALA A 62 2.03 -8.15 -13.26
C ALA A 62 0.54 -8.33 -13.04
N ALA A 63 0.08 -9.59 -13.05
CA ALA A 63 -1.31 -9.96 -12.81
C ALA A 63 -1.41 -11.35 -12.15
N GLY A 64 -2.62 -11.71 -11.69
CA GLY A 64 -2.91 -13.01 -11.09
C GLY A 64 -2.89 -12.99 -9.57
N PHE A 65 -2.97 -11.81 -8.96
CA PHE A 65 -3.19 -11.60 -7.53
C PHE A 65 -4.67 -11.84 -7.19
N THR A 66 -5.02 -11.63 -5.92
CA THR A 66 -6.43 -11.71 -5.50
C THR A 66 -7.03 -10.32 -5.31
N TRP A 67 -6.37 -9.47 -4.53
CA TRP A 67 -6.70 -8.07 -4.33
C TRP A 67 -5.44 -7.32 -3.92
N THR A 68 -4.91 -6.53 -4.85
CA THR A 68 -3.68 -5.78 -4.64
C THR A 68 -3.95 -4.45 -3.95
N GLU A 69 -3.05 -4.04 -3.02
CA GLU A 69 -3.18 -2.86 -2.17
C GLU A 69 -1.84 -2.30 -1.72
N GLY A 70 -1.89 -1.12 -1.12
CA GLY A 70 -0.83 -0.49 -0.35
C GLY A 70 0.53 -0.46 -1.05
N PRO A 71 0.63 0.06 -2.29
CA PRO A 71 1.91 0.11 -2.98
C PRO A 71 2.84 1.13 -2.32
N VAL A 72 4.10 0.76 -2.12
CA VAL A 72 5.15 1.67 -1.65
C VAL A 72 6.43 1.49 -2.46
N TRP A 73 6.99 2.60 -2.92
CA TRP A 73 8.28 2.61 -3.60
C TRP A 73 9.43 2.49 -2.59
N VAL A 74 10.37 1.60 -2.87
CA VAL A 74 11.55 1.35 -2.06
C VAL A 74 12.79 1.68 -2.89
N PRO A 75 13.41 2.85 -2.68
CA PRO A 75 14.63 3.19 -3.39
C PRO A 75 15.79 2.27 -2.96
N ALA A 76 16.69 1.99 -3.89
CA ALA A 76 17.91 1.25 -3.63
C ALA A 76 18.71 1.91 -2.49
N GLN A 77 19.16 1.11 -1.53
CA GLN A 77 19.92 1.60 -0.36
C GLN A 77 21.43 1.53 -0.57
N GLU A 78 21.89 0.65 -1.46
CA GLU A 78 23.31 0.36 -1.69
C GLU A 78 23.63 0.28 -3.19
N ASP A 79 24.88 0.55 -3.54
CA ASP A 79 25.37 0.40 -4.91
C ASP A 79 25.15 -1.04 -5.42
N GLY A 80 24.52 -1.15 -6.59
CA GLY A 80 24.22 -2.44 -7.21
C GLY A 80 22.87 -3.06 -6.82
N GLN A 81 22.14 -2.46 -5.89
CA GLN A 81 20.72 -2.75 -5.69
C GLN A 81 19.90 -1.99 -6.73
N GLU A 82 18.71 -2.51 -7.02
CA GLU A 82 17.74 -1.78 -7.83
C GLU A 82 16.55 -1.36 -6.97
N ASP A 83 15.93 -0.26 -7.38
CA ASP A 83 14.69 0.20 -6.81
C ASP A 83 13.61 -0.88 -6.92
N ALA A 84 12.66 -0.86 -6.01
CA ALA A 84 11.59 -1.84 -5.98
C ALA A 84 10.27 -1.20 -5.58
N LEU A 85 9.19 -1.86 -5.94
CA LEU A 85 7.86 -1.60 -5.42
C LEU A 85 7.45 -2.76 -4.51
N LEU A 86 7.02 -2.47 -3.30
CA LEU A 86 6.31 -3.43 -2.47
C LEU A 86 4.81 -3.16 -2.56
N PHE A 87 4.00 -4.21 -2.51
CA PHE A 87 2.55 -4.11 -2.47
C PHE A 87 1.92 -5.32 -1.79
N SER A 88 0.78 -5.11 -1.18
CA SER A 88 0.02 -6.15 -0.48
C SER A 88 -0.90 -6.92 -1.43
N ASP A 89 -1.03 -8.23 -1.22
CA ASP A 89 -2.17 -9.04 -1.67
C ASP A 89 -2.91 -9.48 -0.40
N ILE A 90 -3.91 -8.69 -0.01
CA ILE A 90 -4.54 -8.80 1.31
C ILE A 90 -5.13 -10.18 1.55
N PRO A 91 -5.93 -10.78 0.61
CA PRO A 91 -6.54 -12.09 0.83
C PRO A 91 -5.52 -13.22 0.93
N ARG A 92 -4.35 -13.08 0.31
CA ARG A 92 -3.26 -14.05 0.40
C ARG A 92 -2.37 -13.87 1.62
N ASN A 93 -2.62 -12.83 2.41
CA ASN A 93 -1.79 -12.49 3.57
C ASN A 93 -0.31 -12.33 3.20
N THR A 94 -0.03 -11.61 2.10
CA THR A 94 1.28 -11.58 1.46
C THR A 94 1.63 -10.17 1.01
N ILE A 95 2.91 -9.80 1.18
CA ILE A 95 3.53 -8.68 0.49
C ILE A 95 4.41 -9.24 -0.62
N TYR A 96 4.27 -8.70 -1.82
CA TYR A 96 5.13 -8.95 -2.96
C TYR A 96 6.08 -7.79 -3.19
N ARG A 97 7.23 -8.10 -3.79
CA ARG A 97 8.21 -7.15 -4.32
C ARG A 97 8.20 -7.25 -5.83
N TRP A 98 8.12 -6.11 -6.50
CA TRP A 98 8.35 -6.02 -7.93
C TRP A 98 9.59 -5.16 -8.21
N SER A 99 10.41 -5.56 -9.17
CA SER A 99 11.47 -4.73 -9.73
C SER A 99 11.59 -4.94 -11.23
N GLU A 100 12.23 -4.01 -11.92
CA GLU A 100 12.31 -4.03 -13.39
C GLU A 100 13.05 -5.28 -13.91
N SER A 101 14.12 -5.70 -13.20
CA SER A 101 14.95 -6.84 -13.65
C SER A 101 14.43 -8.21 -13.22
N GLN A 102 13.78 -8.31 -12.05
CA GLN A 102 13.37 -9.59 -11.45
C GLN A 102 11.87 -9.89 -11.61
N GLY A 103 11.07 -8.86 -11.96
CA GLY A 103 9.61 -9.01 -11.93
C GLY A 103 9.08 -9.15 -10.49
N VAL A 104 8.11 -10.03 -10.28
CA VAL A 104 7.44 -10.21 -8.98
C VAL A 104 8.06 -11.34 -8.19
N GLU A 105 8.38 -11.05 -6.93
CA GLU A 105 8.89 -12.00 -5.94
C GLU A 105 8.07 -11.93 -4.65
N LEU A 106 8.03 -13.03 -3.89
CA LEU A 106 7.49 -13.04 -2.53
C LEU A 106 8.44 -12.26 -1.62
N PHE A 107 7.91 -11.24 -0.92
CA PHE A 107 8.69 -10.47 0.05
C PHE A 107 8.41 -10.88 1.50
N LEU A 108 7.13 -10.94 1.91
CA LEU A 108 6.75 -11.27 3.29
C LEU A 108 5.44 -12.05 3.34
N GLN A 109 5.46 -13.19 4.06
CA GLN A 109 4.27 -13.98 4.38
C GLN A 109 4.48 -14.71 5.71
N PRO A 110 3.58 -14.58 6.70
CA PRO A 110 2.34 -13.80 6.70
C PRO A 110 2.60 -12.29 6.80
N SER A 111 1.78 -11.47 6.13
CA SER A 111 1.93 -10.02 6.11
C SER A 111 1.11 -9.28 7.18
N GLY A 112 -0.11 -9.74 7.50
CA GLY A 112 -1.01 -9.02 8.39
C GLY A 112 -1.72 -9.88 9.44
N TYR A 113 -1.76 -11.21 9.29
CA TYR A 113 -2.30 -12.14 10.28
C TYR A 113 -1.29 -13.23 10.61
N THR A 114 -0.86 -13.27 11.86
CA THR A 114 0.15 -14.22 12.35
C THR A 114 -0.44 -15.43 13.07
N GLY A 115 -1.78 -15.50 13.20
CA GLY A 115 -2.45 -16.64 13.79
C GLY A 115 -2.47 -17.88 12.87
N ASN A 116 -2.75 -19.05 13.46
CA ASN A 116 -2.74 -20.35 12.76
C ASN A 116 -4.13 -20.87 12.38
N THR A 117 -5.16 -20.04 12.52
CA THR A 117 -6.55 -20.38 12.15
C THR A 117 -7.02 -19.51 11.00
N TYR A 118 -8.08 -19.94 10.31
CA TYR A 118 -8.72 -19.09 9.32
C TYR A 118 -9.24 -17.80 9.97
N TYR A 119 -8.86 -16.66 9.42
CA TYR A 119 -9.23 -15.36 9.98
C TYR A 119 -10.44 -14.74 9.27
N GLY A 120 -10.51 -14.81 7.96
CA GLY A 120 -11.51 -14.15 7.13
C GLY A 120 -11.00 -13.91 5.71
N LEU A 121 -11.67 -13.03 4.99
CA LEU A 121 -11.35 -12.77 3.57
C LEU A 121 -10.12 -11.86 3.38
N GLU A 122 -9.84 -10.99 4.35
CA GLU A 122 -8.79 -9.96 4.23
C GLU A 122 -7.83 -9.99 5.44
N PRO A 123 -7.04 -11.08 5.63
CA PRO A 123 -6.15 -11.22 6.79
C PRO A 123 -4.85 -10.42 6.66
N GLY A 124 -4.44 -10.04 5.45
CA GLY A 124 -3.12 -9.50 5.15
C GLY A 124 -2.86 -8.08 5.63
N SER A 125 -1.68 -7.59 5.30
CA SER A 125 -1.40 -6.16 5.34
C SER A 125 -2.21 -5.43 4.27
N ASN A 126 -2.50 -4.14 4.50
CA ASN A 126 -3.09 -3.24 3.53
C ASN A 126 -2.07 -2.14 3.19
N GLY A 127 -2.24 -0.90 3.66
CA GLY A 127 -1.33 0.21 3.40
C GLY A 127 0.09 -0.06 3.88
N LEU A 128 1.06 0.35 3.07
CA LEU A 128 2.50 0.25 3.32
C LEU A 128 3.15 1.63 3.16
N VAL A 129 4.13 1.94 4.00
CA VAL A 129 4.94 3.15 3.89
C VAL A 129 6.35 2.89 4.45
N LEU A 130 7.34 3.66 4.03
CA LEU A 130 8.66 3.65 4.65
C LEU A 130 8.75 4.72 5.74
N ASP A 131 9.35 4.37 6.88
CA ASP A 131 9.72 5.37 7.88
C ASP A 131 11.00 6.13 7.47
N ALA A 132 11.38 7.16 8.22
CA ALA A 132 12.57 7.96 7.96
C ALA A 132 13.91 7.17 8.00
N LYS A 133 13.88 5.91 8.44
CA LYS A 133 15.04 4.99 8.44
C LYS A 133 14.97 3.99 7.28
N GLY A 134 14.00 4.12 6.37
CA GLY A 134 13.77 3.20 5.27
C GLY A 134 13.17 1.85 5.69
N ARG A 135 12.61 1.72 6.90
CA ARG A 135 11.97 0.49 7.37
C ARG A 135 10.51 0.46 6.93
N LEU A 136 10.05 -0.72 6.52
CA LEU A 136 8.67 -0.93 6.12
C LEU A 136 7.74 -0.85 7.33
N VAL A 137 6.77 0.06 7.27
CA VAL A 137 5.64 0.18 8.21
C VAL A 137 4.37 -0.24 7.48
N MET A 138 3.54 -1.04 8.14
CA MET A 138 2.38 -1.68 7.52
C MET A 138 1.14 -1.63 8.41
N CYS A 139 -0.01 -1.42 7.80
CA CYS A 139 -1.31 -1.63 8.39
C CYS A 139 -1.66 -3.12 8.31
N GLU A 140 -1.80 -3.80 9.43
CA GLU A 140 -2.11 -5.23 9.50
C GLU A 140 -3.59 -5.43 9.86
N HIS A 141 -4.37 -5.91 8.90
CA HIS A 141 -5.80 -6.18 9.11
C HIS A 141 -6.03 -7.27 10.15
N GLY A 142 -5.38 -8.43 9.98
CA GLY A 142 -5.63 -9.60 10.83
C GLY A 142 -5.11 -9.46 12.25
N ASP A 143 -3.92 -8.90 12.44
CA ASP A 143 -3.37 -8.62 13.77
C ASP A 143 -3.89 -7.31 14.36
N ARG A 144 -4.64 -6.50 13.56
CA ARG A 144 -5.35 -5.29 13.99
C ARG A 144 -4.42 -4.26 14.62
N ARG A 145 -3.35 -3.93 13.90
CA ARG A 145 -2.30 -3.01 14.38
C ARG A 145 -1.60 -2.31 13.22
N VAL A 146 -0.85 -1.26 13.53
CA VAL A 146 0.24 -0.77 12.67
C VAL A 146 1.55 -1.28 13.25
N SER A 147 2.39 -1.85 12.40
CA SER A 147 3.68 -2.41 12.80
C SER A 147 4.81 -1.95 11.89
N VAL A 148 6.04 -2.04 12.36
CA VAL A 148 7.26 -1.83 11.59
C VAL A 148 8.03 -3.14 11.46
N LEU A 149 8.50 -3.45 10.25
CA LEU A 149 9.40 -4.55 10.00
C LEU A 149 10.80 -4.19 10.51
N THR A 150 11.35 -5.01 11.39
CA THR A 150 12.68 -4.79 11.95
C THR A 150 13.76 -5.37 11.03
N THR A 151 15.01 -4.92 11.18
CA THR A 151 16.13 -5.36 10.33
C THR A 151 16.48 -6.85 10.47
N ASP A 152 16.07 -7.48 11.56
CA ASP A 152 16.21 -8.92 11.80
C ASP A 152 15.00 -9.75 11.31
N GLY A 153 14.06 -9.09 10.61
CA GLY A 153 12.87 -9.74 10.03
C GLY A 153 11.69 -9.91 11.00
N GLY A 154 11.79 -9.40 12.23
CA GLY A 154 10.69 -9.36 13.18
C GLY A 154 9.71 -8.23 12.88
N LYS A 155 8.56 -8.23 13.56
CA LYS A 155 7.58 -7.15 13.51
C LYS A 155 7.43 -6.51 14.89
N GLN A 156 7.57 -5.20 14.95
CA GLN A 156 7.36 -4.42 16.18
C GLN A 156 6.08 -3.60 16.05
N THR A 157 5.16 -3.76 17.00
CA THR A 157 3.92 -2.97 17.06
C THR A 157 4.23 -1.49 17.32
N ILE A 158 3.68 -0.60 16.50
CA ILE A 158 3.65 0.84 16.73
C ILE A 158 2.39 1.21 17.51
N VAL A 159 1.22 0.73 17.06
CA VAL A 159 -0.07 0.97 17.71
C VAL A 159 -1.04 -0.18 17.40
N ASP A 160 -1.79 -0.65 18.40
CA ASP A 160 -2.81 -1.71 18.27
C ASP A 160 -4.11 -1.38 19.01
N ASN A 161 -4.13 -0.28 19.75
CA ASN A 161 -5.30 0.12 20.54
C ASN A 161 -5.43 1.64 20.67
N TYR A 162 -6.63 2.08 20.97
CA TYR A 162 -6.95 3.42 21.41
C TYR A 162 -7.75 3.38 22.70
N GLN A 163 -7.25 4.04 23.76
CA GLN A 163 -7.86 4.06 25.09
C GLN A 163 -8.15 2.66 25.66
N GLY A 164 -7.25 1.70 25.41
CA GLY A 164 -7.37 0.31 25.88
C GLY A 164 -8.31 -0.58 25.07
N LYS A 165 -8.96 -0.08 24.03
CA LYS A 165 -9.77 -0.83 23.06
C LYS A 165 -8.97 -1.12 21.80
N ARG A 166 -9.01 -2.34 21.32
CA ARG A 166 -8.31 -2.72 20.08
C ARG A 166 -8.83 -1.93 18.87
N LEU A 167 -7.91 -1.55 17.99
CA LEU A 167 -8.24 -0.96 16.69
C LEU A 167 -9.16 -1.89 15.89
N ASN A 168 -9.91 -1.35 14.91
CA ASN A 168 -10.74 -2.15 14.02
C ASN A 168 -9.86 -2.99 13.08
N SER A 169 -9.31 -2.38 12.07
CA SER A 169 -8.36 -2.96 11.12
C SER A 169 -7.67 -1.82 10.36
N PRO A 170 -6.53 -1.31 10.87
CA PRO A 170 -5.82 -0.21 10.22
C PRO A 170 -5.65 -0.44 8.73
N ASN A 171 -5.95 0.58 7.92
CA ASN A 171 -6.07 0.44 6.48
C ASN A 171 -4.96 1.16 5.71
N ASP A 172 -4.84 2.49 5.82
CA ASP A 172 -3.85 3.27 5.10
C ASP A 172 -3.13 4.25 6.04
N LEU A 173 -1.94 4.72 5.65
CA LEU A 173 -1.07 5.45 6.56
C LEU A 173 -0.09 6.39 5.82
N VAL A 174 0.31 7.47 6.50
CA VAL A 174 1.31 8.43 6.02
C VAL A 174 2.10 9.02 7.18
N PHE A 175 3.38 9.30 6.99
CA PHE A 175 4.21 10.05 7.94
C PHE A 175 4.29 11.52 7.55
N ASP A 176 4.33 12.42 8.56
CA ASP A 176 4.82 13.78 8.35
C ASP A 176 6.37 13.81 8.47
N GLN A 177 6.99 14.92 8.06
CA GLN A 177 8.45 15.12 8.09
C GLN A 177 9.03 15.10 9.51
N THR A 178 8.20 15.30 10.54
CA THR A 178 8.61 15.22 11.94
C THR A 178 8.54 13.81 12.50
N GLY A 179 8.00 12.87 11.72
CA GLY A 179 7.88 11.44 12.06
C GLY A 179 6.62 11.07 12.81
N ASN A 180 5.61 11.95 12.87
CA ASN A 180 4.29 11.52 13.35
C ASN A 180 3.62 10.68 12.26
N LEU A 181 2.94 9.62 12.68
CA LEU A 181 2.21 8.70 11.82
C LEU A 181 0.72 9.06 11.85
N TYR A 182 0.10 9.16 10.68
CA TYR A 182 -1.34 9.28 10.51
C TYR A 182 -1.87 8.01 9.87
N PHE A 183 -3.01 7.50 10.36
CA PHE A 183 -3.59 6.28 9.80
C PHE A 183 -5.12 6.26 9.93
N THR A 184 -5.75 5.45 9.10
CA THR A 184 -7.19 5.20 9.08
C THR A 184 -7.51 3.82 9.65
N ASP A 185 -8.66 3.68 10.35
CA ASP A 185 -9.05 2.45 11.03
C ASP A 185 -10.50 2.04 10.72
N PRO A 186 -10.83 1.70 9.46
CA PRO A 186 -12.12 1.14 9.09
C PRO A 186 -12.22 -0.34 9.49
N PRO A 187 -13.40 -0.98 9.39
CA PRO A 187 -13.58 -2.37 9.81
C PRO A 187 -13.37 -3.40 8.68
N TYR A 188 -12.70 -3.06 7.56
CA TYR A 188 -12.63 -3.92 6.37
C TYR A 188 -11.92 -5.25 6.62
N GLY A 189 -10.85 -5.24 7.42
CA GLY A 189 -10.10 -6.43 7.78
C GLY A 189 -10.78 -7.32 8.81
N LEU A 190 -11.85 -6.87 9.45
CA LEU A 190 -12.65 -7.74 10.32
C LEU A 190 -13.52 -8.69 9.47
N PRO A 191 -13.57 -9.99 9.78
CA PRO A 191 -14.33 -10.98 8.98
C PRO A 191 -15.80 -10.65 8.73
N GLU A 192 -16.49 -10.10 9.74
CA GLU A 192 -17.89 -9.66 9.62
C GLU A 192 -17.97 -8.11 9.50
N ARG A 193 -16.84 -7.46 9.22
CA ARG A 193 -16.72 -6.00 9.06
C ARG A 193 -17.32 -5.23 10.24
N ALA A 194 -18.22 -4.28 9.99
CA ALA A 194 -18.82 -3.45 11.04
C ALA A 194 -19.62 -4.25 12.08
N GLU A 195 -20.13 -5.42 11.68
CA GLU A 195 -20.95 -6.31 12.52
C GLU A 195 -20.10 -7.34 13.28
N ASP A 196 -18.79 -7.34 13.10
CA ASP A 196 -17.91 -8.32 13.76
C ASP A 196 -17.91 -8.15 15.27
N LYS A 197 -18.20 -9.23 15.99
CA LYS A 197 -18.30 -9.27 17.45
C LYS A 197 -16.96 -8.98 18.16
N ARG A 198 -15.83 -9.04 17.44
CA ARG A 198 -14.51 -8.69 17.97
C ARG A 198 -14.23 -7.20 17.93
N ARG A 199 -15.10 -6.41 17.28
CA ARG A 199 -15.01 -4.97 17.24
C ARG A 199 -15.22 -4.39 18.62
N GLU A 200 -14.24 -3.59 19.10
CA GLU A 200 -14.26 -2.97 20.42
C GLU A 200 -14.56 -1.47 20.35
N LEU A 201 -14.16 -0.82 19.25
CA LEU A 201 -14.50 0.57 18.95
C LEU A 201 -15.82 0.62 18.18
N ASP A 202 -16.75 1.46 18.60
CA ASP A 202 -18.08 1.64 17.98
C ASP A 202 -18.09 2.67 16.83
N PHE A 203 -16.92 3.20 16.49
CA PHE A 203 -16.67 4.15 15.38
C PHE A 203 -15.49 3.69 14.53
N CYS A 204 -15.29 4.34 13.39
CA CYS A 204 -14.09 4.26 12.57
C CYS A 204 -13.30 5.55 12.75
N GLY A 205 -12.01 5.43 13.07
CA GLY A 205 -11.18 6.58 13.42
C GLY A 205 -10.17 6.96 12.33
N VAL A 206 -9.82 8.23 12.30
CA VAL A 206 -8.56 8.73 11.74
C VAL A 206 -7.70 9.16 12.90
N TYR A 207 -6.48 8.66 12.97
CA TYR A 207 -5.61 8.82 14.12
C TYR A 207 -4.27 9.45 13.76
N ARG A 208 -3.61 10.02 14.77
CA ARG A 208 -2.21 10.42 14.75
C ARG A 208 -1.47 9.72 15.87
N VAL A 209 -0.32 9.16 15.58
CA VAL A 209 0.65 8.66 16.57
C VAL A 209 1.84 9.59 16.57
N SER A 210 2.12 10.22 17.71
CA SER A 210 3.29 11.09 17.85
C SER A 210 4.58 10.29 17.91
N THR A 211 5.72 10.94 17.70
CA THR A 211 7.06 10.33 17.88
C THR A 211 7.33 9.83 19.30
N SER A 212 6.56 10.28 20.30
CA SER A 212 6.59 9.75 21.67
C SER A 212 5.67 8.53 21.88
N GLY A 213 4.91 8.12 20.85
CA GLY A 213 3.97 7.01 20.93
C GLY A 213 2.58 7.39 21.45
N GLU A 214 2.28 8.68 21.62
CA GLU A 214 0.95 9.14 22.00
C GLU A 214 -0.03 8.99 20.84
N VAL A 215 -1.17 8.32 21.06
CA VAL A 215 -2.23 8.11 20.07
C VAL A 215 -3.35 9.12 20.27
N THR A 216 -3.61 9.92 19.25
CA THR A 216 -4.67 10.93 19.26
C THR A 216 -5.71 10.58 18.19
N LEU A 217 -7.00 10.55 18.57
CA LEU A 217 -8.11 10.48 17.61
C LEU A 217 -8.31 11.87 17.02
N LEU A 218 -8.15 11.98 15.70
CA LEU A 218 -8.34 13.23 14.96
C LEU A 218 -9.79 13.46 14.58
N THR A 219 -10.48 12.39 14.14
CA THR A 219 -11.91 12.40 13.85
C THR A 219 -12.49 10.99 13.84
N ASP A 220 -13.72 10.84 14.26
CA ASP A 220 -14.58 9.66 14.19
C ASP A 220 -15.84 9.90 13.32
N SER A 221 -15.87 11.06 12.62
CA SER A 221 -17.03 11.48 11.82
C SER A 221 -17.08 10.88 10.41
N ILE A 222 -16.10 10.06 10.02
CA ILE A 222 -16.03 9.41 8.72
C ILE A 222 -16.45 7.96 8.88
N ALA A 223 -17.54 7.56 8.20
CA ALA A 223 -18.11 6.23 8.38
C ALA A 223 -17.15 5.10 7.96
N ARG A 224 -16.38 5.33 6.87
CA ARG A 224 -15.43 4.35 6.33
C ARG A 224 -14.19 5.07 5.81
N PRO A 225 -13.34 5.63 6.71
CA PRO A 225 -12.10 6.26 6.30
C PRO A 225 -11.20 5.20 5.64
N ASN A 226 -10.54 5.57 4.52
CA ASN A 226 -9.72 4.69 3.75
C ASN A 226 -8.39 5.38 3.43
N GLY A 227 -8.10 5.73 2.19
CA GLY A 227 -6.88 6.39 1.79
C GLY A 227 -6.60 7.67 2.56
N ILE A 228 -5.33 7.92 2.88
CA ILE A 228 -4.88 9.07 3.65
C ILE A 228 -3.60 9.65 3.04
N GLY A 229 -3.49 10.98 2.99
CA GLY A 229 -2.32 11.67 2.46
C GLY A 229 -2.13 13.05 3.07
N LEU A 230 -0.92 13.58 2.98
CA LEU A 230 -0.58 14.93 3.41
C LEU A 230 -0.25 15.81 2.20
N SER A 231 -0.64 17.10 2.26
CA SER A 231 -0.13 18.08 1.30
C SER A 231 1.39 18.25 1.45
N PRO A 232 2.13 18.67 0.40
CA PRO A 232 3.58 18.84 0.49
C PRO A 232 4.05 19.83 1.56
N ASP A 233 3.21 20.78 1.93
CA ASP A 233 3.47 21.73 3.03
C ASP A 233 2.95 21.23 4.39
N GLU A 234 2.38 20.02 4.44
CA GLU A 234 1.83 19.34 5.61
C GLU A 234 0.74 20.12 6.37
N LYS A 235 0.09 21.08 5.69
CA LYS A 235 -0.99 21.86 6.29
C LYS A 235 -2.38 21.31 5.99
N THR A 236 -2.46 20.26 5.16
CA THR A 236 -3.72 19.62 4.80
C THR A 236 -3.58 18.13 4.90
N LEU A 237 -4.47 17.50 5.66
CA LEU A 237 -4.67 16.05 5.67
C LEU A 237 -5.81 15.72 4.71
N TYR A 238 -5.54 14.86 3.74
CA TYR A 238 -6.53 14.31 2.82
C TYR A 238 -6.99 12.95 3.30
N VAL A 239 -8.30 12.69 3.22
CA VAL A 239 -8.89 11.38 3.58
C VAL A 239 -9.95 11.02 2.55
N ALA A 240 -9.90 9.79 2.06
CA ALA A 240 -10.96 9.20 1.25
C ALA A 240 -11.98 8.47 2.14
N GLN A 241 -13.25 8.49 1.74
CA GLN A 241 -14.32 7.73 2.37
C GLN A 241 -14.90 6.73 1.38
N SER A 242 -14.81 5.44 1.70
CA SER A 242 -15.34 4.34 0.88
C SER A 242 -16.75 3.93 1.28
N ASP A 243 -17.56 4.85 1.80
CA ASP A 243 -18.98 4.58 2.04
C ASP A 243 -19.77 4.75 0.75
N PRO A 244 -20.46 3.68 0.24
CA PRO A 244 -21.27 3.81 -0.97
C PRO A 244 -22.40 4.84 -0.89
N GLN A 245 -22.80 5.25 0.32
CA GLN A 245 -23.83 6.27 0.53
C GLN A 245 -23.28 7.70 0.52
N ASP A 246 -21.97 7.87 0.76
CA ASP A 246 -21.27 9.17 0.75
C ASP A 246 -19.83 9.01 0.28
N PRO A 247 -19.59 8.55 -0.97
CA PRO A 247 -18.24 8.26 -1.50
C PRO A 247 -17.52 9.57 -1.83
N THR A 248 -16.67 10.05 -0.90
CA THR A 248 -16.07 11.37 -0.99
C THR A 248 -14.56 11.37 -0.75
N TRP A 249 -13.87 12.32 -1.36
CA TRP A 249 -12.53 12.75 -0.99
C TRP A 249 -12.62 14.06 -0.21
N MET A 250 -11.92 14.13 0.91
CA MET A 250 -12.00 15.22 1.86
C MET A 250 -10.63 15.81 2.16
N ALA A 251 -10.59 17.10 2.42
CA ALA A 251 -9.42 17.83 2.90
C ALA A 251 -9.71 18.46 4.26
N TYR A 252 -8.81 18.26 5.19
CA TYR A 252 -8.84 18.83 6.53
C TYR A 252 -7.63 19.74 6.74
N PRO A 253 -7.80 21.04 7.02
CA PRO A 253 -6.68 21.85 7.51
C PRO A 253 -6.06 21.20 8.75
N LEU A 254 -4.75 20.98 8.73
CA LEU A 254 -3.99 20.49 9.88
C LEU A 254 -3.43 21.68 10.65
N LYS A 255 -3.86 21.88 11.89
CA LYS A 255 -3.43 22.97 12.73
C LYS A 255 -2.08 22.69 13.38
N SER A 256 -1.40 23.74 13.82
CA SER A 256 -0.08 23.62 14.48
C SER A 256 -0.11 22.82 15.79
N ASP A 257 -1.26 22.66 16.43
CA ASP A 257 -1.46 21.79 17.60
C ASP A 257 -1.71 20.33 17.22
N GLY A 258 -1.74 19.99 15.93
CA GLY A 258 -1.99 18.67 15.40
C GLY A 258 -3.47 18.28 15.32
N THR A 259 -4.40 19.21 15.61
CA THR A 259 -5.84 19.00 15.48
C THR A 259 -6.31 19.36 14.06
N LEU A 260 -7.47 18.81 13.65
CA LEU A 260 -8.06 19.12 12.35
C LEU A 260 -8.92 20.38 12.40
N GLY A 261 -8.90 21.13 11.30
CA GLY A 261 -9.86 22.21 11.03
C GLY A 261 -11.15 21.67 10.42
N GLN A 262 -12.00 22.60 9.96
CA GLN A 262 -13.25 22.24 9.29
C GLN A 262 -12.97 21.52 7.96
N ARG A 263 -13.58 20.36 7.74
CA ARG A 263 -13.44 19.59 6.51
C ARG A 263 -13.98 20.34 5.30
N ARG A 264 -13.36 20.13 4.15
CA ARG A 264 -13.84 20.49 2.83
C ARG A 264 -13.95 19.22 1.98
N VAL A 265 -15.07 19.04 1.30
CA VAL A 265 -15.24 17.97 0.30
C VAL A 265 -14.55 18.41 -0.99
N LEU A 266 -13.63 17.61 -1.50
CA LEU A 266 -12.92 17.83 -2.76
C LEU A 266 -13.71 17.29 -3.95
N GLY A 267 -14.39 16.15 -3.76
CA GLY A 267 -15.19 15.50 -4.79
C GLY A 267 -16.09 14.44 -4.19
N ASN A 268 -17.13 14.09 -4.93
CA ASN A 268 -18.05 13.01 -4.62
C ASN A 268 -18.14 12.07 -5.82
N ALA A 269 -18.04 10.76 -5.58
CA ALA A 269 -17.97 9.74 -6.62
C ALA A 269 -19.32 9.09 -6.95
N SER A 270 -20.43 9.56 -6.38
CA SER A 270 -21.76 8.92 -6.52
C SER A 270 -22.18 8.73 -7.98
N ASP A 271 -21.96 9.73 -8.83
CA ASP A 271 -22.31 9.65 -10.25
C ASP A 271 -21.40 8.66 -10.98
N ALA A 272 -20.09 8.71 -10.70
CA ALA A 272 -19.12 7.81 -11.35
C ALA A 272 -19.33 6.34 -10.98
N MET A 273 -19.85 6.05 -9.80
CA MET A 273 -20.23 4.68 -9.38
C MET A 273 -21.36 4.07 -10.20
N GLN A 274 -22.13 4.87 -10.94
CA GLN A 274 -23.16 4.35 -11.86
C GLN A 274 -22.53 3.80 -13.15
N GLU A 275 -21.33 4.25 -13.50
CA GLU A 275 -20.64 3.91 -14.74
C GLU A 275 -19.49 2.91 -14.51
N PHE A 276 -18.81 3.01 -13.36
CA PHE A 276 -17.58 2.29 -13.08
C PHE A 276 -17.62 1.60 -11.72
N PRO A 277 -16.97 0.42 -11.58
CA PRO A 277 -16.82 -0.25 -10.30
C PRO A 277 -15.76 0.47 -9.44
N GLY A 278 -15.91 0.39 -8.12
CA GLY A 278 -14.98 0.93 -7.14
C GLY A 278 -15.57 2.05 -6.30
N LEU A 279 -14.78 2.52 -5.37
CA LEU A 279 -15.09 3.58 -4.40
C LEU A 279 -13.85 4.46 -4.23
N PRO A 280 -13.95 5.67 -3.66
CA PRO A 280 -12.77 6.37 -3.16
C PRO A 280 -11.98 5.48 -2.20
N ASP A 281 -10.69 5.29 -2.46
CA ASP A 281 -9.83 4.34 -1.75
C ASP A 281 -8.45 5.00 -1.51
N GLY A 282 -7.32 4.36 -1.77
CA GLY A 282 -6.00 4.91 -1.54
C GLY A 282 -5.65 6.14 -2.39
N MET A 283 -4.58 6.84 -2.04
CA MET A 283 -4.14 8.04 -2.76
C MET A 283 -2.65 8.32 -2.64
N ALA A 284 -2.09 9.03 -3.62
CA ALA A 284 -0.78 9.66 -3.56
C ALA A 284 -0.91 11.17 -3.81
N VAL A 285 -0.09 11.98 -3.13
CA VAL A 285 -0.02 13.41 -3.33
C VAL A 285 1.30 13.77 -3.99
N HIS A 286 1.23 14.30 -5.21
CA HIS A 286 2.39 14.73 -5.97
C HIS A 286 3.06 15.94 -5.32
N SER A 287 4.38 16.13 -5.47
CA SER A 287 5.14 17.26 -4.90
C SER A 287 4.63 18.64 -5.32
N LYS A 288 3.92 18.74 -6.44
CA LYS A 288 3.20 19.95 -6.88
C LYS A 288 1.84 20.16 -6.17
N GLY A 289 1.46 19.27 -5.25
CA GLY A 289 0.19 19.34 -4.49
C GLY A 289 -1.02 18.69 -5.17
N THR A 290 -0.88 18.17 -6.39
CA THR A 290 -1.95 17.47 -7.10
C THR A 290 -2.20 16.09 -6.49
N LEU A 291 -3.47 15.76 -6.24
CA LEU A 291 -3.89 14.46 -5.74
C LEU A 291 -4.09 13.49 -6.89
N PHE A 292 -3.57 12.30 -6.72
CA PHE A 292 -3.86 11.11 -7.52
C PHE A 292 -4.59 10.14 -6.59
N ALA A 293 -5.92 10.20 -6.59
CA ALA A 293 -6.75 9.46 -5.66
C ALA A 293 -7.56 8.39 -6.38
N SER A 294 -7.53 7.17 -5.88
CA SER A 294 -8.32 6.10 -6.45
C SER A 294 -9.81 6.33 -6.25
N GLY A 295 -10.59 5.80 -7.17
CA GLY A 295 -12.04 5.93 -7.17
C GLY A 295 -12.67 5.02 -8.23
N PRO A 296 -13.95 5.17 -8.53
CA PRO A 296 -14.64 4.32 -9.51
C PRO A 296 -13.92 4.32 -10.86
N GLY A 297 -13.47 3.13 -11.29
CA GLY A 297 -12.83 2.88 -12.59
C GLY A 297 -11.35 3.20 -12.69
N GLY A 298 -10.72 3.88 -11.69
CA GLY A 298 -9.30 4.25 -11.81
C GLY A 298 -8.85 5.34 -10.84
N ILE A 299 -7.87 6.14 -11.26
CA ILE A 299 -7.30 7.24 -10.49
C ILE A 299 -7.91 8.57 -10.96
N TYR A 300 -8.35 9.38 -10.04
CA TYR A 300 -8.84 10.75 -10.20
C TYR A 300 -7.70 11.73 -9.94
N VAL A 301 -7.34 12.51 -10.93
CA VAL A 301 -6.29 13.54 -10.82
C VAL A 301 -6.97 14.87 -10.49
N MET A 302 -6.76 15.36 -9.28
CA MET A 302 -7.41 16.56 -8.75
C MET A 302 -6.39 17.58 -8.28
N ASN A 303 -6.62 18.86 -8.57
CA ASN A 303 -5.83 19.91 -7.95
C ASN A 303 -6.16 20.05 -6.44
N PRO A 304 -5.36 20.80 -5.64
CA PRO A 304 -5.63 20.97 -4.20
C PRO A 304 -7.00 21.57 -3.87
N ASP A 305 -7.63 22.27 -4.82
CA ASP A 305 -8.96 22.86 -4.64
C ASP A 305 -10.11 21.88 -4.93
N GLY A 306 -9.79 20.68 -5.41
CA GLY A 306 -10.77 19.65 -5.76
C GLY A 306 -11.27 19.72 -7.20
N LYS A 307 -10.67 20.58 -8.07
CA LYS A 307 -10.96 20.55 -9.49
C LYS A 307 -10.43 19.27 -10.11
N LEU A 308 -11.30 18.47 -10.72
CA LEU A 308 -10.93 17.27 -11.44
C LEU A 308 -10.26 17.63 -12.76
N LEU A 309 -8.99 17.24 -12.94
CA LEU A 309 -8.21 17.48 -14.16
C LEU A 309 -8.42 16.36 -15.18
N GLY A 310 -8.61 15.13 -14.70
CA GLY A 310 -8.85 13.98 -15.52
C GLY A 310 -8.85 12.69 -14.74
N ARG A 311 -8.96 11.57 -15.46
CA ARG A 311 -8.98 10.22 -14.87
C ARG A 311 -8.05 9.27 -15.61
N ILE A 312 -7.33 8.43 -14.87
CA ILE A 312 -6.55 7.31 -15.40
C ILE A 312 -7.41 6.06 -15.17
N LEU A 313 -8.17 5.66 -16.19
CA LEU A 313 -9.16 4.59 -16.08
C LEU A 313 -8.52 3.25 -16.41
N THR A 314 -8.33 2.39 -15.40
CA THR A 314 -7.75 1.04 -15.55
C THR A 314 -8.75 0.05 -16.17
N GLY A 315 -10.04 0.37 -16.13
CA GLY A 315 -11.13 -0.49 -16.58
C GLY A 315 -11.68 -1.42 -15.49
N GLY A 316 -11.13 -1.40 -14.30
CA GLY A 316 -11.55 -2.16 -13.13
C GLY A 316 -11.52 -1.31 -11.86
N ARG A 317 -11.57 -1.96 -10.69
CA ARG A 317 -11.35 -1.28 -9.41
C ARG A 317 -9.87 -0.96 -9.29
N THR A 318 -9.55 0.26 -8.85
CA THR A 318 -8.20 0.66 -8.49
C THR A 318 -8.21 1.02 -7.02
N SER A 319 -7.42 0.30 -6.24
CA SER A 319 -7.42 0.42 -4.79
C SER A 319 -6.49 1.53 -4.30
N ASN A 320 -5.26 1.60 -4.83
CA ASN A 320 -4.27 2.55 -4.32
C ASN A 320 -3.24 2.91 -5.40
N CYS A 321 -2.39 3.89 -5.12
CA CYS A 321 -1.28 4.27 -6.00
C CYS A 321 -0.12 4.89 -5.22
N THR A 322 1.06 4.91 -5.84
CA THR A 322 2.26 5.57 -5.32
C THR A 322 3.16 6.02 -6.47
N PHE A 323 4.01 7.02 -6.23
CA PHE A 323 5.03 7.44 -7.18
C PHE A 323 6.36 6.73 -6.89
N ASP A 324 7.23 6.67 -7.92
CA ASP A 324 8.66 6.45 -7.71
C ASP A 324 9.32 7.71 -7.08
N SER A 325 10.60 7.60 -6.73
CA SER A 325 11.34 8.68 -6.05
C SER A 325 11.41 9.98 -6.85
N ASP A 326 11.41 9.89 -8.18
CA ASP A 326 11.52 11.03 -9.10
C ASP A 326 10.16 11.53 -9.59
N GLU A 327 9.06 10.92 -9.16
CA GLU A 327 7.70 11.17 -9.64
C GLU A 327 7.56 11.05 -11.17
N LYS A 328 8.34 10.13 -11.79
CA LYS A 328 8.28 9.83 -13.22
C LYS A 328 7.26 8.75 -13.56
N TRP A 329 6.96 7.90 -12.60
CA TRP A 329 6.00 6.83 -12.74
C TRP A 329 4.99 6.86 -11.60
N LEU A 330 3.72 6.69 -11.95
CA LEU A 330 2.67 6.35 -11.00
C LEU A 330 2.41 4.85 -11.10
N TYR A 331 2.61 4.15 -10.00
CA TYR A 331 2.26 2.75 -9.83
C TYR A 331 0.86 2.64 -9.22
N MET A 332 0.08 1.69 -9.72
CA MET A 332 -1.32 1.51 -9.32
C MET A 332 -1.59 0.04 -9.00
N THR A 333 -2.24 -0.21 -7.89
CA THR A 333 -2.83 -1.50 -7.56
C THR A 333 -4.27 -1.53 -8.09
N ALA A 334 -4.57 -2.47 -9.00
CA ALA A 334 -5.84 -2.49 -9.75
C ALA A 334 -6.40 -3.91 -9.81
N ASP A 335 -7.39 -4.21 -8.98
CA ASP A 335 -7.96 -5.55 -8.80
C ASP A 335 -6.86 -6.60 -8.54
N ASP A 336 -6.62 -7.47 -9.51
CA ASP A 336 -5.62 -8.56 -9.50
C ASP A 336 -4.29 -8.17 -10.19
N LYS A 337 -4.03 -6.87 -10.40
CA LYS A 337 -2.91 -6.37 -11.21
C LYS A 337 -2.08 -5.32 -10.48
N LEU A 338 -0.80 -5.30 -10.84
CA LEU A 338 0.08 -4.18 -10.66
C LEU A 338 0.24 -3.47 -12.01
N CYS A 339 -0.03 -2.17 -12.04
CA CYS A 339 0.05 -1.34 -13.23
C CYS A 339 0.94 -0.12 -13.00
N ARG A 340 1.40 0.52 -14.08
CA ARG A 340 2.04 1.84 -14.01
C ARG A 340 1.66 2.72 -15.20
N ILE A 341 1.81 4.02 -15.04
CA ILE A 341 1.70 5.01 -16.10
C ILE A 341 2.80 6.06 -15.93
N GLN A 342 3.38 6.50 -17.03
CA GLN A 342 4.43 7.53 -17.02
C GLN A 342 3.82 8.89 -16.66
N ILE A 343 4.44 9.59 -15.68
CA ILE A 343 4.12 10.92 -15.20
C ILE A 343 5.26 11.87 -15.60
N GLY A 344 4.93 13.07 -15.98
CA GLY A 344 5.94 14.07 -16.38
C GLY A 344 6.47 13.89 -17.80
N HIS A 345 7.17 14.89 -18.24
CA HIS A 345 7.82 14.97 -19.56
C HIS A 345 9.32 15.25 -19.40
#